data_b1d44cbef8693d3bd6a4390ea7c50373
#
_entry.id   b1d44cbef8693d3bd6a4390ea7c50373
#
_cell.length_a   1.000
_cell.length_b   1.000
_cell.length_c   1.000
_cell.angle_alpha   90.00
_cell.angle_beta   90.00
_cell.angle_gamma   90.00
#
_symmetry.space_group_name_H-M   'P 1'
#
loop_
_entity.id
_entity.type
_entity.pdbx_description
1 polymer ?
#
loop_
_entity_poly.entity_id
_entity_poly.type
_entity_poly.pdbx_seq_one_letter_code
_entity_poly.pdbx_strand_id
1 'polypeptide(L)'
;MSTATGDFKSLHDHFRPRVLRYLTRLVGESEAEDLTQSVMLKVSEGLRDFRGDSSVSTWIYRIATNAALDKLRGKTVQVLSNTELESDEDDVPPAAQSASVETTAIREEMNACIREFIERLPEIHKTVMVLSELEGFKNAEIATILGISLDTVKIRLHRAREKLRKELDTGCDFYRDECDELACDRKQTTAIKFRPRS
;
A
#
# COMPACT_ATOMS: atom_id res chain seq x y z
N MET A 1 2.39 2.65 38.37
CA MET A 1 1.74 3.35 37.27
C MET A 1 2.71 3.81 36.16
N SER A 2 3.94 3.24 36.09
CA SER A 2 5.01 3.71 35.18
C SER A 2 5.25 2.86 33.96
N THR A 3 4.57 1.72 33.78
CA THR A 3 4.80 0.76 32.68
C THR A 3 4.15 1.15 31.34
N ALA A 4 2.98 1.79 31.40
CA ALA A 4 2.23 2.13 30.17
C ALA A 4 2.90 3.24 29.34
N THR A 5 3.65 4.16 29.95
CA THR A 5 4.32 5.26 29.25
C THR A 5 5.58 4.78 28.52
N GLY A 6 6.29 3.81 29.08
CA GLY A 6 7.46 3.18 28.43
C GLY A 6 7.06 2.35 27.22
N ASP A 7 5.96 1.63 27.31
CA ASP A 7 5.39 0.83 26.21
C ASP A 7 4.94 1.71 25.03
N PHE A 8 4.21 2.81 25.29
CA PHE A 8 3.75 3.70 24.23
C PHE A 8 4.91 4.40 23.50
N LYS A 9 5.95 4.86 24.23
CA LYS A 9 7.10 5.52 23.59
C LYS A 9 7.81 4.58 22.65
N SER A 10 8.10 3.35 23.07
CA SER A 10 8.73 2.33 22.22
C SER A 10 7.88 2.01 20.98
N LEU A 11 6.57 1.88 21.18
CA LEU A 11 5.61 1.63 20.12
C LEU A 11 5.52 2.82 19.14
N HIS A 12 5.45 4.04 19.65
CA HIS A 12 5.45 5.26 18.86
C HIS A 12 6.70 5.36 18.00
N ASP A 13 7.89 5.21 18.61
CA ASP A 13 9.17 5.33 17.90
C ASP A 13 9.31 4.27 16.80
N HIS A 14 8.76 3.07 17.02
CA HIS A 14 8.78 1.99 16.06
C HIS A 14 7.76 2.17 14.91
N PHE A 15 6.52 2.57 15.21
CA PHE A 15 5.44 2.58 14.24
C PHE A 15 5.25 3.92 13.53
N ARG A 16 5.55 5.05 14.16
CA ARG A 16 5.36 6.37 13.55
C ARG A 16 5.99 6.50 12.16
N PRO A 17 7.28 6.14 11.94
CA PRO A 17 7.89 6.26 10.62
C PRO A 17 7.29 5.31 9.58
N ARG A 18 6.81 4.14 10.01
CA ARG A 18 6.13 3.18 9.13
C ARG A 18 4.75 3.68 8.73
N VAL A 19 3.97 4.15 9.69
CA VAL A 19 2.63 4.73 9.46
C VAL A 19 2.73 5.96 8.59
N LEU A 20 3.72 6.84 8.80
CA LEU A 20 3.94 8.00 7.95
C LEU A 20 4.18 7.59 6.49
N ARG A 21 5.10 6.67 6.23
CA ARG A 21 5.35 6.17 4.87
C ARG A 21 4.12 5.53 4.24
N TYR A 22 3.36 4.75 5.02
CA TYR A 22 2.12 4.14 4.56
C TYR A 22 1.08 5.20 4.18
N LEU A 23 0.85 6.19 5.04
CA LEU A 23 -0.10 7.26 4.79
C LEU A 23 0.33 8.16 3.64
N THR A 24 1.63 8.46 3.50
CA THR A 24 2.17 9.21 2.35
C THR A 24 1.78 8.56 1.02
N ARG A 25 1.84 7.22 0.94
CA ARG A 25 1.44 6.48 -0.26
C ARG A 25 -0.06 6.53 -0.54
N LEU A 26 -0.88 6.64 0.50
CA LEU A 26 -2.34 6.64 0.33
C LEU A 26 -2.90 8.03 0.05
N VAL A 27 -2.49 9.04 0.82
CA VAL A 27 -3.10 10.37 0.82
C VAL A 27 -2.19 11.49 0.28
N GLY A 28 -0.90 11.18 0.05
CA GLY A 28 0.12 12.15 -0.36
C GLY A 28 0.84 12.82 0.82
N GLU A 29 1.99 13.45 0.54
CA GLU A 29 2.87 14.04 1.56
C GLU A 29 2.20 15.14 2.38
N SER A 30 1.44 16.00 1.73
CA SER A 30 0.80 17.17 2.37
C SER A 30 -0.14 16.83 3.51
N GLU A 31 -0.75 15.64 3.48
CA GLU A 31 -1.77 15.21 4.43
C GLU A 31 -1.25 14.14 5.42
N ALA A 32 -0.15 13.49 5.04
CA ALA A 32 0.33 12.30 5.74
C ALA A 32 0.84 12.60 7.16
N GLU A 33 1.51 13.74 7.36
CA GLU A 33 2.07 14.08 8.68
C GLU A 33 0.96 14.35 9.71
N ASP A 34 -0.01 15.19 9.37
CA ASP A 34 -1.15 15.50 10.25
C ASP A 34 -1.97 14.26 10.55
N LEU A 35 -2.17 13.43 9.53
CA LEU A 35 -2.90 12.19 9.69
C LEU A 35 -2.14 11.19 10.57
N THR A 36 -0.81 11.13 10.44
CA THR A 36 0.05 10.31 11.29
C THR A 36 -0.05 10.73 12.75
N GLN A 37 -0.01 12.03 13.04
CA GLN A 37 -0.17 12.53 14.42
C GLN A 37 -1.54 12.13 14.99
N SER A 38 -2.61 12.31 14.21
CA SER A 38 -3.97 11.91 14.59
C SER A 38 -4.08 10.40 14.87
N VAL A 39 -3.43 9.58 14.04
CA VAL A 39 -3.37 8.12 14.22
C VAL A 39 -2.61 7.76 15.49
N MET A 40 -1.43 8.35 15.74
CA MET A 40 -0.64 8.07 16.93
C MET A 40 -1.35 8.50 18.21
N LEU A 41 -2.14 9.58 18.17
CA LEU A 41 -2.99 9.99 19.29
C LEU A 41 -4.05 8.91 19.59
N LYS A 42 -4.80 8.46 18.56
CA LYS A 42 -5.78 7.38 18.71
C LYS A 42 -5.16 6.08 19.22
N VAL A 43 -3.94 5.76 18.77
CA VAL A 43 -3.16 4.61 19.28
C VAL A 43 -2.85 4.79 20.77
N SER A 44 -2.42 5.97 21.18
CA SER A 44 -2.13 6.26 22.59
C SER A 44 -3.37 6.11 23.50
N GLU A 45 -4.50 6.61 23.03
CA GLU A 45 -5.78 6.53 23.76
C GLU A 45 -6.30 5.09 23.82
N GLY A 46 -6.25 4.36 22.70
CA GLY A 46 -6.79 3.01 22.59
C GLY A 46 -5.88 1.90 23.11
N LEU A 47 -4.60 2.19 23.41
CA LEU A 47 -3.65 1.16 23.83
C LEU A 47 -4.05 0.46 25.14
N ARG A 48 -4.71 1.19 26.04
CA ARG A 48 -5.19 0.63 27.33
C ARG A 48 -6.30 -0.39 27.15
N ASP A 49 -7.11 -0.22 26.09
CA ASP A 49 -8.28 -1.05 25.77
C ASP A 49 -7.96 -2.13 24.72
N PHE A 50 -6.71 -2.18 24.27
CA PHE A 50 -6.27 -3.18 23.29
C PHE A 50 -6.29 -4.58 23.90
N ARG A 51 -7.19 -5.45 23.40
CA ARG A 51 -7.44 -6.80 23.95
C ARG A 51 -6.54 -7.90 23.36
N GLY A 52 -5.75 -7.58 22.33
CA GLY A 52 -4.90 -8.59 21.67
C GLY A 52 -5.63 -9.50 20.70
N ASP A 53 -6.83 -9.15 20.25
CA ASP A 53 -7.60 -9.91 19.25
C ASP A 53 -6.91 -9.96 17.88
N SER A 54 -5.95 -9.12 17.65
CA SER A 54 -5.06 -9.09 16.48
C SER A 54 -3.65 -8.69 16.91
N SER A 55 -2.67 -8.72 15.97
CA SER A 55 -1.36 -8.15 16.26
C SER A 55 -1.46 -6.63 16.46
N VAL A 56 -0.57 -6.06 17.27
CA VAL A 56 -0.47 -4.59 17.47
C VAL A 56 -0.29 -3.88 16.14
N SER A 57 0.50 -4.45 15.22
CA SER A 57 0.69 -3.95 13.88
C SER A 57 -0.64 -3.88 13.11
N THR A 58 -1.40 -4.98 13.04
CA THR A 58 -2.71 -5.04 12.38
C THR A 58 -3.68 -3.99 12.96
N TRP A 59 -3.70 -3.84 14.28
CA TRP A 59 -4.55 -2.86 14.95
C TRP A 59 -4.17 -1.41 14.60
N ILE A 60 -2.88 -1.06 14.63
CA ILE A 60 -2.41 0.28 14.27
C ILE A 60 -2.71 0.59 12.80
N TYR A 61 -2.44 -0.36 11.90
CA TYR A 61 -2.71 -0.17 10.46
C TYR A 61 -4.20 -0.10 10.15
N ARG A 62 -5.07 -0.75 10.94
CA ARG A 62 -6.52 -0.56 10.86
C ARG A 62 -6.92 0.88 11.20
N ILE A 63 -6.36 1.47 12.26
CA ILE A 63 -6.60 2.87 12.62
C ILE A 63 -6.11 3.80 11.51
N ALA A 64 -4.90 3.57 11.00
CA ALA A 64 -4.28 4.37 9.95
C ALA A 64 -5.08 4.29 8.63
N THR A 65 -5.49 3.08 8.23
CA THR A 65 -6.26 2.86 7.01
C THR A 65 -7.63 3.53 7.08
N ASN A 66 -8.34 3.39 8.19
CA ASN A 66 -9.62 4.06 8.37
C ASN A 66 -9.48 5.59 8.28
N ALA A 67 -8.47 6.16 8.94
CA ALA A 67 -8.20 7.59 8.87
C ALA A 67 -7.89 8.06 7.43
N ALA A 68 -7.11 7.28 6.67
CA ALA A 68 -6.82 7.57 5.27
C ALA A 68 -8.08 7.51 4.39
N LEU A 69 -8.88 6.43 4.51
CA LEU A 69 -10.10 6.26 3.73
C LEU A 69 -11.15 7.33 4.04
N ASP A 70 -11.29 7.73 5.30
CA ASP A 70 -12.19 8.82 5.69
C ASP A 70 -11.75 10.16 5.08
N LYS A 71 -10.43 10.44 5.07
CA LYS A 71 -9.86 11.63 4.43
C LYS A 71 -10.11 11.62 2.91
N LEU A 72 -9.92 10.48 2.26
CA LEU A 72 -10.16 10.32 0.82
C LEU A 72 -11.66 10.45 0.49
N ARG A 73 -12.54 9.85 1.27
CA ARG A 73 -14.01 10.01 1.12
C ARG A 73 -14.44 11.45 1.31
N GLY A 74 -13.88 12.19 2.26
CA GLY A 74 -14.15 13.60 2.45
C GLY A 74 -13.78 14.45 1.23
N LYS A 75 -12.75 14.06 0.46
CA LYS A 75 -12.40 14.64 -0.84
C LYS A 75 -13.30 14.15 -1.99
N THR A 76 -13.90 12.96 -1.86
CA THR A 76 -14.63 12.24 -2.93
C THR A 76 -16.15 12.22 -2.74
N VAL A 77 -16.76 13.13 -1.97
CA VAL A 77 -18.24 13.20 -1.83
C VAL A 77 -18.96 13.34 -3.19
N GLN A 78 -18.24 13.40 -4.31
CA GLN A 78 -18.81 13.48 -5.66
C GLN A 78 -18.68 12.23 -6.54
N VAL A 79 -17.97 11.17 -6.17
CA VAL A 79 -17.77 10.04 -7.11
C VAL A 79 -17.66 8.70 -6.38
N LEU A 80 -18.71 8.09 -5.89
CA LEU A 80 -18.77 6.61 -5.72
C LEU A 80 -20.19 6.11 -5.50
N SER A 81 -20.96 6.06 -6.57
CA SER A 81 -22.01 5.03 -6.72
C SER A 81 -21.49 4.02 -7.74
N ASN A 82 -21.72 2.77 -7.44
CA ASN A 82 -21.56 1.59 -8.30
C ASN A 82 -20.18 0.94 -8.34
N THR A 83 -20.10 -0.22 -7.69
CA THR A 83 -19.08 -1.22 -7.97
C THR A 83 -19.73 -2.57 -8.14
N GLU A 84 -19.72 -3.02 -9.38
CA GLU A 84 -20.17 -4.34 -9.81
C GLU A 84 -19.21 -5.43 -9.30
N LEU A 85 -19.81 -6.54 -8.88
CA LEU A 85 -19.16 -7.78 -8.50
C LEU A 85 -19.07 -8.65 -9.75
N GLU A 86 -17.87 -8.91 -10.22
CA GLU A 86 -17.61 -10.02 -11.12
C GLU A 86 -16.49 -10.90 -10.56
N SER A 87 -16.74 -12.19 -10.57
CA SER A 87 -15.90 -13.26 -10.04
C SER A 87 -15.14 -13.93 -11.19
N ASP A 88 -13.85 -14.16 -11.00
CA ASP A 88 -13.13 -15.25 -11.65
C ASP A 88 -11.94 -15.65 -10.77
N GLU A 89 -11.76 -16.97 -10.59
CA GLU A 89 -10.75 -17.61 -9.78
C GLU A 89 -9.52 -17.91 -10.64
N ASP A 90 -8.33 -17.59 -10.11
CA ASP A 90 -7.12 -18.31 -10.49
C ASP A 90 -6.00 -18.09 -9.46
N ASP A 91 -5.26 -19.17 -9.21
CA ASP A 91 -4.27 -19.35 -8.15
C ASP A 91 -2.86 -19.01 -8.67
N VAL A 92 -2.04 -18.27 -7.91
CA VAL A 92 -0.67 -17.95 -8.31
C VAL A 92 0.28 -18.15 -7.12
N PRO A 93 1.40 -18.89 -7.31
CA PRO A 93 2.35 -19.22 -6.27
C PRO A 93 3.34 -18.09 -5.92
N PRO A 94 3.97 -18.14 -4.73
CA PRO A 94 4.90 -17.12 -4.27
C PRO A 94 6.31 -17.34 -4.80
N ALA A 95 7.01 -16.24 -5.12
CA ALA A 95 8.41 -16.25 -5.54
C ALA A 95 9.33 -15.76 -4.42
N ALA A 96 10.41 -16.50 -4.22
CA ALA A 96 11.50 -16.19 -3.29
C ALA A 96 12.71 -15.68 -4.05
N GLN A 97 13.52 -14.84 -3.45
CA GLN A 97 14.88 -14.65 -3.94
C GLN A 97 15.93 -14.01 -3.09
N SER A 98 17.20 -14.29 -3.30
CA SER A 98 18.42 -13.69 -2.78
C SER A 98 19.27 -13.10 -3.93
N ALA A 99 20.02 -12.00 -3.70
CA ALA A 99 20.76 -11.31 -4.73
C ALA A 99 22.07 -10.62 -4.28
N SER A 100 23.00 -10.35 -5.22
CA SER A 100 24.31 -9.75 -5.07
C SER A 100 24.29 -8.20 -5.14
N VAL A 101 25.45 -7.54 -4.86
CA VAL A 101 25.53 -6.09 -4.57
C VAL A 101 25.29 -5.17 -5.79
N GLU A 102 25.70 -5.58 -6.97
CA GLU A 102 25.52 -4.79 -8.21
C GLU A 102 24.07 -4.77 -8.70
N THR A 103 23.36 -5.87 -8.48
CA THR A 103 21.92 -6.03 -8.68
C THR A 103 21.06 -5.16 -7.75
N THR A 104 21.62 -4.61 -6.69
CA THR A 104 20.88 -3.82 -5.70
C THR A 104 20.44 -2.47 -6.28
N ALA A 105 21.29 -1.77 -7.04
CA ALA A 105 20.96 -0.46 -7.61
C ALA A 105 19.86 -0.57 -8.69
N ILE A 106 20.00 -1.50 -9.62
CA ILE A 106 19.00 -1.75 -10.68
C ILE A 106 17.67 -2.18 -10.05
N ARG A 107 17.73 -3.01 -9.01
CA ARG A 107 16.52 -3.41 -8.25
C ARG A 107 15.90 -2.26 -7.48
N GLU A 108 16.68 -1.34 -6.93
CA GLU A 108 16.17 -0.16 -6.24
C GLU A 108 15.44 0.78 -7.19
N GLU A 109 15.99 1.02 -8.39
CA GLU A 109 15.36 1.82 -9.44
C GLU A 109 14.08 1.15 -9.96
N MET A 110 14.12 -0.14 -10.24
CA MET A 110 12.95 -0.93 -10.65
C MET A 110 11.87 -0.93 -9.55
N ASN A 111 12.26 -1.12 -8.29
CA ASN A 111 11.35 -1.06 -7.16
C ASN A 111 10.73 0.33 -6.98
N ALA A 112 11.49 1.40 -7.20
CA ALA A 112 10.96 2.77 -7.16
C ALA A 112 9.95 3.00 -8.28
N CYS A 113 10.25 2.52 -9.50
CA CYS A 113 9.35 2.58 -10.64
C CYS A 113 8.03 1.82 -10.38
N ILE A 114 8.12 0.58 -9.90
CA ILE A 114 6.93 -0.24 -9.56
C ILE A 114 6.08 0.44 -8.48
N ARG A 115 6.70 1.04 -7.46
CA ARG A 115 5.98 1.81 -6.42
C ARG A 115 5.20 2.96 -7.02
N GLU A 116 5.77 3.70 -7.97
CA GLU A 116 5.07 4.78 -8.66
C GLU A 116 3.83 4.28 -9.43
N PHE A 117 3.91 3.12 -10.08
CA PHE A 117 2.74 2.51 -10.72
C PHE A 117 1.69 2.06 -9.70
N ILE A 118 2.09 1.51 -8.55
CA ILE A 118 1.16 1.16 -7.46
C ILE A 118 0.44 2.41 -6.95
N GLU A 119 1.12 3.54 -6.81
CA GLU A 119 0.53 4.80 -6.34
C GLU A 119 -0.51 5.36 -7.30
N ARG A 120 -0.45 5.03 -8.58
CA ARG A 120 -1.44 5.43 -9.61
C ARG A 120 -2.68 4.55 -9.66
N LEU A 121 -2.67 3.40 -8.98
CA LEU A 121 -3.84 2.53 -8.94
C LEU A 121 -5.04 3.22 -8.26
N PRO A 122 -6.28 2.87 -8.64
CA PRO A 122 -7.47 3.29 -7.90
C PRO A 122 -7.34 2.94 -6.41
N GLU A 123 -7.86 3.80 -5.53
CA GLU A 123 -7.67 3.73 -4.07
C GLU A 123 -7.91 2.35 -3.45
N ILE A 124 -8.97 1.65 -3.89
CA ILE A 124 -9.31 0.30 -3.40
C ILE A 124 -8.20 -0.70 -3.74
N HIS A 125 -7.64 -0.64 -4.95
CA HIS A 125 -6.58 -1.51 -5.41
C HIS A 125 -5.22 -1.12 -4.82
N LYS A 126 -4.94 0.19 -4.76
CA LYS A 126 -3.74 0.74 -4.12
C LYS A 126 -3.62 0.29 -2.67
N THR A 127 -4.69 0.45 -1.89
CA THR A 127 -4.67 0.11 -0.46
C THR A 127 -4.32 -1.35 -0.22
N VAL A 128 -4.94 -2.30 -0.93
CA VAL A 128 -4.64 -3.73 -0.76
C VAL A 128 -3.23 -4.08 -1.24
N MET A 129 -2.75 -3.46 -2.33
CA MET A 129 -1.39 -3.67 -2.85
C MET A 129 -0.33 -3.12 -1.88
N VAL A 130 -0.52 -1.93 -1.35
CA VAL A 130 0.42 -1.34 -0.38
C VAL A 130 0.49 -2.20 0.87
N LEU A 131 -0.65 -2.64 1.41
CA LEU A 131 -0.68 -3.53 2.59
C LEU A 131 0.00 -4.88 2.33
N SER A 132 -0.22 -5.49 1.16
CA SER A 132 0.34 -6.78 0.79
C SER A 132 1.84 -6.69 0.45
N GLU A 133 2.17 -5.87 -0.55
CA GLU A 133 3.50 -5.91 -1.19
C GLU A 133 4.52 -5.01 -0.50
N LEU A 134 4.09 -3.90 0.12
CA LEU A 134 5.01 -2.93 0.71
C LEU A 134 5.07 -3.02 2.24
N GLU A 135 3.97 -3.38 2.89
CA GLU A 135 3.92 -3.52 4.35
C GLU A 135 3.99 -4.99 4.80
N GLY A 136 3.82 -5.95 3.87
CA GLY A 136 4.02 -7.38 4.12
C GLY A 136 2.91 -8.07 4.91
N PHE A 137 1.70 -7.51 4.95
CA PHE A 137 0.57 -8.14 5.63
C PHE A 137 0.02 -9.33 4.85
N LYS A 138 -0.33 -10.39 5.58
CA LYS A 138 -1.04 -11.55 5.02
C LYS A 138 -2.49 -11.19 4.71
N ASN A 139 -3.11 -11.90 3.77
CA ASN A 139 -4.49 -11.64 3.35
C ASN A 139 -5.49 -11.63 4.51
N ALA A 140 -5.32 -12.49 5.52
CA ALA A 140 -6.17 -12.50 6.71
C ALA A 140 -6.01 -11.24 7.57
N GLU A 141 -4.80 -10.71 7.68
CA GLU A 141 -4.53 -9.46 8.40
C GLU A 141 -5.09 -8.27 7.63
N ILE A 142 -4.95 -8.26 6.29
CA ILE A 142 -5.55 -7.25 5.41
C ILE A 142 -7.07 -7.25 5.53
N ALA A 143 -7.70 -8.43 5.59
CA ALA A 143 -9.13 -8.57 5.83
C ALA A 143 -9.55 -7.90 7.15
N THR A 144 -8.78 -8.12 8.21
CA THR A 144 -8.98 -7.49 9.53
C THR A 144 -8.76 -5.97 9.48
N ILE A 145 -7.69 -5.50 8.81
CA ILE A 145 -7.38 -4.07 8.66
C ILE A 145 -8.51 -3.34 7.94
N LEU A 146 -9.02 -3.92 6.85
CA LEU A 146 -10.03 -3.30 5.99
C LEU A 146 -11.47 -3.57 6.45
N GLY A 147 -11.70 -4.50 7.36
CA GLY A 147 -13.04 -4.91 7.81
C GLY A 147 -13.87 -5.58 6.71
N ILE A 148 -13.22 -6.34 5.81
CA ILE A 148 -13.85 -7.04 4.68
C ILE A 148 -13.56 -8.54 4.74
N SER A 149 -14.24 -9.35 3.91
CA SER A 149 -13.98 -10.79 3.86
C SER A 149 -12.61 -11.11 3.24
N LEU A 150 -12.05 -12.27 3.58
CA LEU A 150 -10.82 -12.79 3.00
C LEU A 150 -10.90 -12.92 1.48
N ASP A 151 -12.07 -13.37 0.97
CA ASP A 151 -12.29 -13.54 -0.47
C ASP A 151 -12.33 -12.18 -1.18
N THR A 152 -12.93 -11.17 -0.55
CA THR A 152 -12.88 -9.79 -1.08
C THR A 152 -11.44 -9.28 -1.18
N VAL A 153 -10.58 -9.60 -0.20
CA VAL A 153 -9.15 -9.24 -0.27
C VAL A 153 -8.47 -9.91 -1.46
N LYS A 154 -8.68 -11.24 -1.63
CA LYS A 154 -8.09 -12.00 -2.75
C LYS A 154 -8.51 -11.42 -4.10
N ILE A 155 -9.80 -11.18 -4.30
CA ILE A 155 -10.33 -10.60 -5.53
C ILE A 155 -9.73 -9.20 -5.79
N ARG A 156 -9.67 -8.34 -4.76
CA ARG A 156 -9.08 -7.01 -4.90
C ARG A 156 -7.59 -7.06 -5.24
N LEU A 157 -6.82 -7.97 -4.61
CA LEU A 157 -5.41 -8.17 -4.91
C LEU A 157 -5.21 -8.68 -6.34
N HIS A 158 -6.01 -9.67 -6.76
CA HIS A 158 -5.96 -10.18 -8.12
C HIS A 158 -6.18 -9.06 -9.14
N ARG A 159 -7.28 -8.30 -9.01
CA ARG A 159 -7.59 -7.17 -9.90
C ARG A 159 -6.54 -6.05 -9.83
N ALA A 160 -5.97 -5.81 -8.66
CA ALA A 160 -4.90 -4.83 -8.49
C ALA A 160 -3.63 -5.26 -9.24
N ARG A 161 -3.24 -6.54 -9.14
CA ARG A 161 -2.09 -7.09 -9.88
C ARG A 161 -2.31 -7.08 -11.39
N GLU A 162 -3.51 -7.41 -11.87
CA GLU A 162 -3.84 -7.30 -13.30
C GLU A 162 -3.73 -5.86 -13.82
N LYS A 163 -4.27 -4.90 -13.05
CA LYS A 163 -4.14 -3.48 -13.43
C LYS A 163 -2.69 -3.03 -13.43
N LEU A 164 -1.94 -3.37 -12.38
CA LEU A 164 -0.51 -3.05 -12.30
C LEU A 164 0.26 -3.66 -13.47
N ARG A 165 -0.01 -4.93 -13.82
CA ARG A 165 0.61 -5.60 -14.96
C ARG A 165 0.34 -4.86 -16.27
N LYS A 166 -0.92 -4.48 -16.53
CA LYS A 166 -1.28 -3.71 -17.74
C LYS A 166 -0.55 -2.37 -17.81
N GLU A 167 -0.44 -1.65 -16.68
CA GLU A 167 0.30 -0.39 -16.62
C GLU A 167 1.79 -0.59 -16.87
N LEU A 168 2.38 -1.64 -16.29
CA LEU A 168 3.79 -1.99 -16.49
C LEU A 168 4.06 -2.43 -17.92
N ASP A 169 3.24 -3.27 -18.54
CA ASP A 169 3.37 -3.71 -19.93
C ASP A 169 3.30 -2.52 -20.91
N THR A 170 2.53 -1.50 -20.56
CA THR A 170 2.40 -0.28 -21.35
C THR A 170 3.56 0.68 -21.13
N GLY A 171 4.05 0.78 -19.89
CA GLY A 171 5.01 1.79 -19.46
C GLY A 171 6.47 1.35 -19.43
N CYS A 172 6.74 0.04 -19.50
CA CYS A 172 8.09 -0.52 -19.37
C CYS A 172 8.39 -1.56 -20.44
N ASP A 173 9.65 -1.64 -20.82
CA ASP A 173 10.24 -2.74 -21.60
C ASP A 173 11.03 -3.63 -20.64
N PHE A 174 10.57 -4.86 -20.47
CA PHE A 174 11.22 -5.85 -19.61
C PHE A 174 12.22 -6.67 -20.40
N TYR A 175 13.42 -6.86 -19.84
CA TYR A 175 14.47 -7.69 -20.43
C TYR A 175 15.25 -8.43 -19.34
N ARG A 176 16.09 -9.38 -19.74
CA ARG A 176 17.08 -9.96 -18.86
C ARG A 176 18.43 -9.34 -19.15
N ASP A 177 19.12 -8.93 -18.10
CA ASP A 177 20.45 -8.37 -18.19
C ASP A 177 21.52 -9.45 -18.43
N GLU A 178 22.78 -9.04 -18.48
CA GLU A 178 23.94 -9.93 -18.70
C GLU A 178 24.10 -10.99 -17.60
N CYS A 179 23.50 -10.78 -16.43
CA CYS A 179 23.50 -11.70 -15.29
C CYS A 179 22.24 -12.61 -15.25
N ASP A 180 21.41 -12.61 -16.31
CA ASP A 180 20.11 -13.30 -16.39
C ASP A 180 19.10 -12.81 -15.33
N GLU A 181 19.27 -11.58 -14.81
CA GLU A 181 18.32 -10.98 -13.90
C GLU A 181 17.28 -10.14 -14.64
N LEU A 182 16.06 -10.07 -14.05
CA LEU A 182 14.98 -9.27 -14.62
C LEU A 182 15.27 -7.78 -14.41
N ALA A 183 15.34 -7.05 -15.49
CA ALA A 183 15.50 -5.61 -15.54
C ALA A 183 14.37 -4.98 -16.38
N CYS A 184 14.18 -3.68 -16.28
CA CYS A 184 13.25 -2.97 -17.12
C CYS A 184 13.72 -1.55 -17.41
N ASP A 185 13.47 -1.10 -18.63
CA ASP A 185 13.61 0.30 -19.02
C ASP A 185 12.23 0.93 -19.16
N ARG A 186 12.10 2.17 -18.70
CA ARG A 186 10.88 2.94 -18.88
C ARG A 186 10.73 3.32 -20.35
N LYS A 187 9.63 2.94 -20.98
CA LYS A 187 9.31 3.40 -22.33
C LYS A 187 9.26 4.92 -22.32
N GLN A 188 10.00 5.54 -23.22
CA GLN A 188 9.91 6.98 -23.45
C GLN A 188 8.53 7.29 -24.02
N THR A 189 7.56 7.50 -23.13
CA THR A 189 6.24 7.96 -23.55
C THR A 189 6.43 9.35 -24.09
N THR A 190 6.28 9.51 -25.39
CA THR A 190 6.17 10.80 -26.07
C THR A 190 5.19 11.65 -25.27
N ALA A 191 5.64 12.76 -24.72
CA ALA A 191 4.87 13.62 -23.83
C ALA A 191 3.44 13.82 -24.37
N ILE A 192 2.45 13.26 -23.69
CA ILE A 192 1.05 13.56 -23.96
C ILE A 192 0.89 15.04 -23.69
N LYS A 193 0.81 15.83 -24.77
CA LYS A 193 0.51 17.25 -24.72
C LYS A 193 -0.80 17.43 -23.97
N PHE A 194 -0.70 17.84 -22.72
CA PHE A 194 -1.83 18.30 -21.95
C PHE A 194 -2.46 19.48 -22.71
N ARG A 195 -3.60 19.23 -23.36
CA ARG A 195 -4.39 20.28 -23.97
C ARG A 195 -5.28 20.84 -22.86
N PRO A 196 -5.06 22.06 -22.38
CA PRO A 196 -6.01 22.68 -21.45
C PRO A 196 -7.33 22.82 -22.20
N ARG A 197 -8.41 22.34 -21.60
CA ARG A 197 -9.76 22.66 -22.08
C ARG A 197 -10.04 24.10 -21.73
N SER A 198 -10.28 24.88 -22.78
CA SER A 198 -10.84 26.24 -22.67
C SER A 198 -12.25 26.21 -22.09
#